data_cb89867c6f113c52adad21ffe89815d9
#
_entry.id   cb89867c6f113c52adad21ffe89815d9
#
_cell.length_a   1.000
_cell.length_b   1.000
_cell.length_c   1.000
_cell.angle_alpha   90.00
_cell.angle_beta   90.00
_cell.angle_gamma   90.00
#
_symmetry.space_group_name_H-M   'P 1'
#
loop_
_entity.id
_entity.type
_entity.pdbx_description
1 polymer ?
#
loop_
_entity_poly.entity_id
_entity_poly.type
_entity_poly.pdbx_seq_one_letter_code
_entity_poly.pdbx_strand_id
1 'polypeptide(L)'
;MKTRAVRLYGKSDLRLDEFELPQIKEDEILVQVVSDSICMSSYKAATLATDHKRVPKDIAEYPIIIGHEMAGNIVEVGAKWSDQFKAGEKFS
;
A
#
# COMPACT_ATOMS: atom_id res chain seq x y z
N MET A 1 -10.22 -10.80 -5.28
CA MET A 1 -8.76 -11.05 -5.43
C MET A 1 -8.09 -10.94 -4.07
N LYS A 2 -7.35 -11.95 -3.70
CA LYS A 2 -6.58 -11.93 -2.46
C LYS A 2 -5.20 -11.34 -2.68
N THR A 3 -4.69 -10.63 -1.69
CA THR A 3 -3.34 -10.07 -1.71
C THR A 3 -2.65 -10.26 -0.36
N ARG A 4 -1.35 -10.06 -0.35
CA ARG A 4 -0.55 -10.09 0.88
C ARG A 4 0.20 -8.79 1.01
N ALA A 5 0.26 -8.27 2.22
CA ALA A 5 1.01 -7.07 2.51
C ALA A 5 1.51 -7.09 3.95
N VAL A 6 2.60 -6.37 4.19
CA VAL A 6 3.09 -6.15 5.55
C VAL A 6 2.30 -4.97 6.13
N ARG A 7 1.64 -5.21 7.26
CA ARG A 7 0.82 -4.20 7.94
C ARG A 7 1.38 -3.87 9.30
N LEU A 8 1.27 -2.60 9.69
CA LEU A 8 1.75 -2.09 10.97
C LEU A 8 0.61 -2.07 11.98
N TYR A 9 0.80 -2.77 13.11
CA TYR A 9 -0.18 -2.87 14.19
C TYR A 9 0.20 -2.07 15.43
N GLY A 10 1.47 -1.77 15.63
CA GLY A 10 1.98 -1.03 16.76
C GLY A 10 3.47 -0.80 16.61
N LYS A 11 4.13 -0.27 17.64
CA LYS A 11 5.58 0.01 17.59
C LYS A 11 6.36 -1.26 17.26
N SER A 12 7.07 -1.23 16.13
CA SER A 12 7.87 -2.37 15.63
C SER A 12 7.07 -3.68 15.48
N ASP A 13 5.74 -3.58 15.39
CA ASP A 13 4.85 -4.73 15.21
C ASP A 13 4.36 -4.80 13.77
N LEU A 14 5.17 -5.40 12.93
CA LEU A 14 4.88 -5.61 11.51
C LEU A 14 4.48 -7.06 11.29
N ARG A 15 3.38 -7.27 10.55
CA ARG A 15 2.88 -8.61 10.25
C ARG A 15 2.59 -8.75 8.77
N LEU A 16 2.92 -9.92 8.22
CA LEU A 16 2.54 -10.27 6.85
C LEU A 16 1.12 -10.84 6.88
N ASP A 17 0.18 -10.10 6.30
CA ASP A 17 -1.23 -10.47 6.28
C ASP A 17 -1.70 -10.78 4.87
N GLU A 18 -2.65 -11.72 4.76
CA GLU A 18 -3.40 -11.98 3.54
C GLU A 18 -4.82 -11.48 3.72
N PHE A 19 -5.34 -10.75 2.72
CA PHE A 19 -6.68 -10.19 2.79
C PHE A 19 -7.28 -10.01 1.40
N GLU A 20 -8.60 -9.83 1.34
CA GLU A 20 -9.30 -9.55 0.09
C GLU A 20 -9.13 -8.09 -0.31
N LEU A 21 -8.79 -7.87 -1.59
CA LEU A 21 -8.82 -6.54 -2.17
C LEU A 21 -10.25 -6.22 -2.61
N PRO A 22 -10.77 -5.02 -2.28
CA PRO A 22 -12.03 -4.58 -2.87
C PRO A 22 -11.86 -4.31 -4.37
N GLN A 23 -12.97 -4.24 -5.10
CA GLN A 23 -12.91 -3.81 -6.49
C GLN A 23 -12.51 -2.34 -6.56
N ILE A 24 -11.72 -1.99 -7.58
CA ILE A 24 -11.31 -0.60 -7.75
C ILE A 24 -12.50 0.27 -8.17
N LYS A 25 -12.43 1.53 -7.76
CA LYS A 25 -13.40 2.55 -8.18
C LYS A 25 -12.93 3.17 -9.50
N GLU A 26 -13.81 3.98 -10.10
CA GLU A 26 -13.52 4.61 -11.40
C GLU A 26 -12.28 5.53 -11.40
N ASP A 27 -11.90 6.05 -10.23
CA ASP A 27 -10.76 6.94 -10.06
C ASP A 27 -9.52 6.24 -9.48
N GLU A 28 -9.53 4.92 -9.45
CA GLU A 28 -8.45 4.12 -8.89
C GLU A 28 -7.74 3.30 -9.95
N ILE A 29 -6.50 2.93 -9.66
CA ILE A 29 -5.68 2.06 -10.51
C ILE A 29 -5.17 0.92 -9.64
N LEU A 30 -5.34 -0.32 -10.10
CA LEU A 30 -4.80 -1.50 -9.44
C LEU A 30 -3.45 -1.83 -10.03
N VAL A 31 -2.44 -1.96 -9.18
CA VAL A 31 -1.07 -2.24 -9.62
C VAL A 31 -0.53 -3.48 -8.90
N GLN A 32 0.35 -4.20 -9.59
CA GLN A 32 1.12 -5.28 -8.99
C GLN A 32 2.51 -4.74 -8.65
N VAL A 33 2.84 -4.68 -7.38
CA VAL A 33 4.13 -4.20 -6.92
C VAL A 33 5.20 -5.27 -7.18
N VAL A 34 6.25 -4.89 -7.90
CA VAL A 34 7.40 -5.75 -8.14
C VAL A 34 8.51 -5.44 -7.16
N SER A 35 8.72 -4.16 -6.84
CA SER A 35 9.73 -3.74 -5.88
C SER A 35 9.26 -2.51 -5.11
N ASP A 36 9.74 -2.40 -3.88
CA ASP A 36 9.47 -1.27 -3.01
C ASP A 36 10.79 -0.90 -2.34
N SER A 37 11.15 0.38 -2.34
CA SER A 37 12.39 0.80 -1.75
C SER A 37 12.22 1.14 -0.27
N ILE A 38 13.28 0.91 0.50
CA ILE A 38 13.31 1.20 1.93
C ILE A 38 13.54 2.70 2.10
N CYS A 39 12.65 3.33 2.89
CA CYS A 39 12.70 4.76 3.16
C CYS A 39 12.72 5.00 4.67
N MET A 40 13.42 6.05 5.09
CA MET A 40 13.49 6.41 6.51
C MET A 40 12.13 6.76 7.10
N SER A 41 11.20 7.29 6.29
CA SER A 41 9.85 7.56 6.78
C SER A 41 9.10 6.27 7.13
N SER A 42 9.31 5.19 6.38
CA SER A 42 8.74 3.87 6.72
C SER A 42 9.35 3.31 8.00
N TYR A 43 10.66 3.47 8.18
CA TYR A 43 11.34 3.07 9.41
C TYR A 43 10.78 3.85 10.63
N LYS A 44 10.64 5.16 10.49
CA LYS A 44 10.07 6.00 11.56
C LYS A 44 8.63 5.61 11.88
N ALA A 45 7.81 5.35 10.87
CA ALA A 45 6.44 4.89 11.08
C ALA A 45 6.42 3.56 11.84
N ALA A 46 7.27 2.61 11.46
CA ALA A 46 7.32 1.30 12.11
C ALA A 46 7.77 1.38 13.57
N THR A 47 8.77 2.21 13.87
CA THR A 47 9.35 2.31 15.22
C THR A 47 8.53 3.20 16.15
N LEU A 48 7.93 4.27 15.65
CA LEU A 48 7.14 5.22 16.44
C LEU A 48 5.66 4.87 16.49
N ALA A 49 5.14 4.24 15.42
CA ALA A 49 3.74 3.86 15.30
C ALA A 49 2.82 5.03 15.71
N THR A 50 2.00 4.85 16.73
CA THR A 50 1.04 5.87 17.19
C THR A 50 1.69 7.16 17.71
N ASP A 51 2.98 7.15 18.00
CA ASP A 51 3.72 8.37 18.34
C ASP A 51 4.15 9.17 17.11
N HIS A 52 4.05 8.59 15.92
CA HIS A 52 4.35 9.28 14.67
C HIS A 52 3.15 10.14 14.25
N LYS A 53 3.41 11.37 13.80
CA LYS A 53 2.36 12.35 13.46
C LYS A 53 1.37 11.86 12.40
N ARG A 54 1.87 11.09 11.42
CA ARG A 54 1.08 10.64 10.27
C ARG A 54 0.47 9.27 10.44
N VAL A 55 0.74 8.60 11.56
CA VAL A 55 0.19 7.28 11.83
C VAL A 55 -1.10 7.42 12.62
N PRO A 56 -2.21 6.83 12.16
CA PRO A 56 -3.46 6.84 12.92
C PRO A 56 -3.30 6.20 14.30
N LYS A 57 -4.07 6.66 15.27
CA LYS A 57 -3.98 6.17 16.65
C LYS A 57 -4.60 4.79 16.86
N ASP A 58 -5.43 4.33 15.93
CA ASP A 58 -6.20 3.10 16.02
C ASP A 58 -5.62 1.95 15.19
N ILE A 59 -4.32 1.96 14.90
CA ILE A 59 -3.69 0.95 14.04
C ILE A 59 -3.73 -0.46 14.61
N ALA A 60 -3.85 -0.63 15.93
CA ALA A 60 -3.99 -1.95 16.53
C ALA A 60 -5.27 -2.64 16.05
N GLU A 61 -6.34 -1.87 15.84
CA GLU A 61 -7.63 -2.35 15.35
C GLU A 61 -7.73 -2.25 13.82
N TYR A 62 -7.19 -1.18 13.25
CA TYR A 62 -7.17 -0.93 11.81
C TYR A 62 -5.73 -0.76 11.34
N PRO A 63 -4.99 -1.87 11.14
CA PRO A 63 -3.58 -1.79 10.75
C PRO A 63 -3.38 -1.15 9.39
N ILE A 64 -2.25 -0.46 9.20
CA ILE A 64 -1.92 0.22 7.97
C ILE A 64 -0.79 -0.49 7.22
N ILE A 65 -0.82 -0.37 5.91
CA ILE A 65 0.27 -0.81 5.04
C ILE A 65 1.29 0.33 4.98
N ILE A 66 2.55 0.03 5.22
CA ILE A 66 3.63 1.01 5.09
C ILE A 66 4.42 0.77 3.81
N GLY A 67 5.12 1.82 3.36
CA GLY A 67 5.84 1.81 2.09
C GLY A 67 5.16 2.74 1.10
N HIS A 68 5.96 3.50 0.33
CA HIS A 68 5.43 4.48 -0.61
C HIS A 68 6.32 4.72 -1.83
N GLU A 69 7.42 3.98 -1.96
CA GLU A 69 8.35 4.12 -3.07
C GLU A 69 8.43 2.80 -3.84
N MET A 70 7.41 2.56 -4.66
CA MET A 70 7.24 1.26 -5.30
C MET A 70 7.24 1.37 -6.83
N ALA A 71 7.59 0.27 -7.48
CA ALA A 71 7.53 0.12 -8.91
C ALA A 71 6.90 -1.23 -9.26
N GLY A 72 6.25 -1.30 -10.40
CA GLY A 72 5.61 -2.54 -10.82
C GLY A 72 4.83 -2.40 -12.11
N ASN A 73 3.77 -3.17 -12.23
CA ASN A 73 2.94 -3.22 -13.42
C ASN A 73 1.50 -2.83 -13.10
N ILE A 74 0.86 -2.14 -14.04
CA ILE A 74 -0.56 -1.80 -13.95
C ILE A 74 -1.37 -3.05 -14.32
N VAL A 75 -2.31 -3.44 -13.45
CA VAL A 75 -3.17 -4.61 -13.65
C VAL A 75 -4.54 -4.19 -14.17
N GLU A 76 -5.13 -3.13 -13.61
CA GLU A 76 -6.46 -2.68 -13.93
C GLU A 76 -6.55 -1.16 -13.76
N VAL A 77 -7.26 -0.50 -14.66
CA VAL A 77 -7.39 0.96 -14.66
C VAL A 77 -8.86 1.33 -14.53
N GLY A 78 -9.18 2.22 -13.59
CA GLY A 78 -10.52 2.76 -13.45
C GLY A 78 -10.91 3.62 -14.65
N ALA A 79 -12.21 3.75 -14.90
CA ALA A 79 -12.75 4.39 -16.10
C ALA A 79 -12.23 5.82 -16.31
N LYS A 80 -12.01 6.57 -15.23
CA LYS A 80 -11.52 7.97 -15.32
C LYS A 80 -10.11 8.08 -15.89
N TRP A 81 -9.31 7.02 -15.78
CA TRP A 81 -7.90 7.03 -16.19
C TRP A 81 -7.63 6.18 -17.44
N SER A 82 -8.66 5.59 -18.04
CA SER A 82 -8.51 4.66 -19.14
C SER A 82 -7.90 5.29 -20.40
N ASP A 83 -7.99 6.60 -20.56
CA ASP A 83 -7.39 7.33 -21.68
C ASP A 83 -5.89 7.60 -21.47
N GLN A 84 -5.41 7.54 -20.23
CA GLN A 84 -4.04 7.92 -19.90
C GLN A 84 -3.16 6.73 -19.54
N PHE A 85 -3.75 5.66 -18.99
CA PHE A 85 -3.02 4.49 -18.51
C PHE A 85 -3.70 3.21 -19.01
N LYS A 86 -2.92 2.16 -19.21
CA LYS A 86 -3.43 0.87 -19.67
C LYS A 86 -2.86 -0.27 -18.84
N ALA A 87 -3.64 -1.34 -18.70
CA ALA A 87 -3.16 -2.57 -18.07
C ALA A 87 -1.94 -3.10 -18.83
N GLY A 88 -0.94 -3.57 -18.08
CA GLY A 88 0.32 -4.06 -18.65
C GLY A 88 1.43 -3.00 -18.68
N GLU A 89 1.13 -1.72 -18.49
CA GLU A 89 2.15 -0.68 -18.41
C GLU A 89 2.91 -0.77 -17.10
N LYS A 90 4.16 -0.31 -17.13
CA LYS A 90 5.00 -0.21 -15.94
C LYS A 90 4.81 1.14 -15.28
N PHE A 91 5.00 1.17 -13.94
CA PHE A 91 4.95 2.40 -13.17
C PHE A 91 6.08 2.45 -12.15
N SER A 92 6.34 3.63 -11.69
CA SER A 92 7.25 3.84 -10.55
C SER A 92 6.84 5.06 -9.75
#